data_9be490c3ca834b8d12cbddeeee042dbf
#
_entry.id   9be490c3ca834b8d12cbddeeee042dbf
#
_cell.length_a   1.000
_cell.length_b   1.000
_cell.length_c   1.000
_cell.angle_alpha   90.00
_cell.angle_beta   90.00
_cell.angle_gamma   90.00
#
_symmetry.space_group_name_H-M   'P 1'
#
loop_
_entity.id
_entity.type
_entity.pdbx_description
1 polymer ?
#
loop_
_entity_poly.entity_id
_entity_poly.type
_entity_poly.pdbx_seq_one_letter_code
_entity_poly.pdbx_strand_id
1 'polypeptide(L)'
;MPLTKEALLGMYRRMLTIRHFEEGITELSRQGLVPGTGHVSIGEEAVAVGACSALGEKDYIISTHRAHGHLLARGADIKVILAEVLAKATGCTGGKGGSMHLSDFNRYILGTNGIVGAGINIAGGVGLAIKMRQTGQVCLGFFGDGAANRGTFHEGLNLAAVLKVPTVFLCTNNQYGMSMPQSRACANTDISARANACLLYTSPSPRDLSTSRMPSSA
;
A
#
# COMPACT_ATOMS: atom_id res chain seq x y z
N MET A 1 -19.37 -12.75 2.03
CA MET A 1 -20.06 -12.90 3.34
C MET A 1 -20.19 -11.55 3.99
N PRO A 2 -21.31 -11.21 4.64
CA PRO A 2 -21.39 -10.00 5.44
C PRO A 2 -20.38 -10.07 6.59
N LEU A 3 -19.72 -8.94 6.87
CA LEU A 3 -18.77 -8.86 7.98
C LEU A 3 -19.53 -8.91 9.31
N THR A 4 -19.03 -9.67 10.29
CA THR A 4 -19.59 -9.70 11.63
C THR A 4 -19.30 -8.39 12.37
N LYS A 5 -20.07 -8.10 13.42
CA LYS A 5 -19.85 -6.92 14.26
C LYS A 5 -18.42 -6.94 14.87
N GLU A 6 -17.97 -8.11 15.29
CA GLU A 6 -16.63 -8.31 15.87
C GLU A 6 -15.53 -8.01 14.85
N ALA A 7 -15.70 -8.47 13.60
CA ALA A 7 -14.78 -8.17 12.51
C ALA A 7 -14.71 -6.66 12.23
N LEU A 8 -15.87 -5.99 12.16
CA LEU A 8 -15.92 -4.54 11.95
C LEU A 8 -15.27 -3.77 13.10
N LEU A 9 -15.50 -4.15 14.35
CA LEU A 9 -14.83 -3.55 15.51
C LEU A 9 -13.33 -3.80 15.50
N GLY A 10 -12.89 -4.98 15.07
CA GLY A 10 -11.47 -5.31 14.89
C GLY A 10 -10.80 -4.44 13.82
N MET A 11 -11.47 -4.25 12.68
CA MET A 11 -11.02 -3.34 11.62
C MET A 11 -10.93 -1.89 12.12
N TYR A 12 -11.95 -1.41 12.81
CA TYR A 12 -11.97 -0.06 13.37
C TYR A 12 -10.84 0.18 14.38
N ARG A 13 -10.60 -0.79 15.28
CA ARG A 13 -9.46 -0.71 16.22
C ARG A 13 -8.12 -0.60 15.47
N ARG A 14 -7.92 -1.38 14.41
CA ARG A 14 -6.71 -1.30 13.59
C ARG A 14 -6.57 0.06 12.92
N MET A 15 -7.64 0.62 12.40
CA MET A 15 -7.64 1.97 11.82
C MET A 15 -7.22 3.02 12.84
N LEU A 16 -7.77 2.97 14.07
CA LEU A 16 -7.37 3.86 15.16
C LEU A 16 -5.91 3.66 15.57
N THR A 17 -5.45 2.42 15.63
CA THR A 17 -4.04 2.13 15.92
C THR A 17 -3.10 2.75 14.87
N ILE A 18 -3.43 2.64 13.60
CA ILE A 18 -2.67 3.25 12.50
C ILE A 18 -2.70 4.78 12.64
N ARG A 19 -3.86 5.38 12.87
CA ARG A 19 -4.01 6.82 13.04
C ARG A 19 -3.11 7.34 14.16
N HIS A 20 -3.19 6.76 15.35
CA HIS A 20 -2.37 7.20 16.49
C HIS A 20 -0.88 6.96 16.28
N PHE A 21 -0.51 5.87 15.60
CA PHE A 21 0.87 5.64 15.22
C PHE A 21 1.41 6.75 14.30
N GLU A 22 0.67 7.10 13.25
CA GLU A 22 1.07 8.12 12.29
C GLU A 22 1.10 9.53 12.90
N GLU A 23 0.14 9.85 13.78
CA GLU A 23 0.16 11.09 14.55
C GLU A 23 1.38 11.16 15.46
N GLY A 24 1.73 10.05 16.13
CA GLY A 24 2.94 9.93 16.94
C GLY A 24 4.22 10.11 16.13
N ILE A 25 4.32 9.48 14.95
CA ILE A 25 5.46 9.68 14.04
C ILE A 25 5.56 11.14 13.59
N THR A 26 4.44 11.79 13.31
CA THR A 26 4.43 13.20 12.91
C THR A 26 4.99 14.08 14.01
N GLU A 27 4.61 13.82 15.27
CA GLU A 27 5.11 14.59 16.43
C GLU A 27 6.60 14.32 16.67
N LEU A 28 7.05 13.06 16.63
CA LEU A 28 8.45 12.71 16.76
C LEU A 28 9.31 13.31 15.63
N SER A 29 8.76 13.41 14.43
CA SER A 29 9.42 14.08 13.29
C SER A 29 9.59 15.57 13.54
N ARG A 30 8.59 16.25 14.10
CA ARG A 30 8.69 17.68 14.48
C ARG A 30 9.76 17.93 15.52
N GLN A 31 9.97 16.95 16.41
CA GLN A 31 11.03 16.98 17.42
C GLN A 31 12.41 16.64 16.87
N GLY A 32 12.54 16.31 15.56
CA GLY A 32 13.80 15.93 14.95
C GLY A 32 14.30 14.53 15.32
N LEU A 33 13.43 13.68 15.87
CA LEU A 33 13.79 12.33 16.33
C LEU A 33 13.67 11.26 15.24
N VAL A 34 12.98 11.57 14.14
CA VAL A 34 12.84 10.68 12.99
C VAL A 34 13.88 11.05 11.94
N PRO A 35 14.90 10.21 11.69
CA PRO A 35 15.91 10.49 10.68
C PRO A 35 15.33 10.43 9.26
N GLY A 36 15.81 11.30 8.40
CA GLY A 36 15.44 11.33 6.98
C GLY A 36 14.04 11.85 6.73
N THR A 37 13.41 11.37 5.67
CA THR A 37 12.06 11.79 5.26
C THR A 37 11.06 10.70 5.56
N GLY A 38 10.04 11.02 6.36
CA GLY A 38 8.89 10.16 6.62
C GLY A 38 7.68 10.58 5.80
N HIS A 39 6.88 9.61 5.38
CA HIS A 39 5.62 9.84 4.70
C HIS A 39 4.52 9.09 5.44
N VAL A 40 3.63 9.83 6.07
CA VAL A 40 2.49 9.28 6.80
C VAL A 40 1.33 8.94 5.87
N SER A 41 0.47 8.01 6.31
CA SER A 41 -0.73 7.56 5.61
C SER A 41 -2.02 7.97 6.33
N ILE A 42 -1.99 9.10 7.04
CA ILE A 42 -3.17 9.66 7.72
C ILE A 42 -4.28 9.91 6.70
N GLY A 43 -5.47 9.34 6.97
CA GLY A 43 -6.62 9.40 6.08
C GLY A 43 -6.78 8.18 5.15
N GLU A 44 -5.77 7.31 5.05
CA GLU A 44 -5.75 6.12 4.17
C GLU A 44 -5.93 4.81 4.97
N GLU A 45 -6.24 4.87 6.26
CA GLU A 45 -6.33 3.71 7.17
C GLU A 45 -7.34 2.67 6.68
N ALA A 46 -8.47 3.13 6.13
CA ALA A 46 -9.52 2.25 5.65
C ALA A 46 -9.07 1.42 4.43
N VAL A 47 -8.24 1.99 3.55
CA VAL A 47 -7.65 1.27 2.42
C VAL A 47 -6.73 0.17 2.93
N ALA A 48 -5.82 0.51 3.84
CA ALA A 48 -4.86 -0.44 4.41
C ALA A 48 -5.57 -1.60 5.12
N VAL A 49 -6.50 -1.29 6.04
CA VAL A 49 -7.19 -2.29 6.84
C VAL A 49 -8.15 -3.13 6.00
N GLY A 50 -8.93 -2.49 5.12
CA GLY A 50 -9.87 -3.18 4.24
C GLY A 50 -9.17 -4.17 3.32
N ALA A 51 -8.13 -3.74 2.63
CA ALA A 51 -7.38 -4.58 1.72
C ALA A 51 -6.67 -5.75 2.43
N CYS A 52 -5.96 -5.45 3.53
CA CYS A 52 -5.26 -6.50 4.29
C CYS A 52 -6.21 -7.49 4.97
N SER A 53 -7.43 -7.09 5.32
CA SER A 53 -8.43 -7.98 5.90
C SER A 53 -9.03 -8.99 4.91
N ALA A 54 -8.88 -8.73 3.61
CA ALA A 54 -9.31 -9.65 2.55
C ALA A 54 -8.28 -10.73 2.20
N LEU A 55 -7.03 -10.57 2.70
CA LEU A 55 -5.94 -11.49 2.40
C LEU A 55 -5.92 -12.69 3.36
N GLY A 56 -5.49 -13.84 2.85
CA GLY A 56 -5.11 -14.98 3.67
C GLY A 56 -3.82 -14.70 4.47
N GLU A 57 -3.57 -15.49 5.50
CA GLU A 57 -2.40 -15.30 6.38
C GLU A 57 -1.05 -15.35 5.64
N LYS A 58 -0.96 -16.17 4.60
CA LYS A 58 0.28 -16.42 3.84
C LYS A 58 0.37 -15.62 2.53
N ASP A 59 -0.61 -14.76 2.25
CA ASP A 59 -0.56 -13.91 1.06
C ASP A 59 0.48 -12.79 1.24
N TYR A 60 1.14 -12.45 0.15
CA TYR A 60 2.19 -11.46 0.15
C TYR A 60 1.65 -10.05 -0.07
N ILE A 61 2.31 -9.07 0.53
CA ILE A 61 2.13 -7.67 0.17
C ILE A 61 3.44 -7.03 -0.29
N ILE A 62 3.33 -6.16 -1.28
CA ILE A 62 4.33 -5.18 -1.70
C ILE A 62 3.70 -3.81 -1.50
N SER A 63 4.39 -2.94 -0.79
CA SER A 63 3.84 -1.64 -0.42
C SER A 63 4.66 -0.47 -0.97
N THR A 64 4.20 0.73 -0.70
CA THR A 64 4.79 1.99 -1.14
C THR A 64 5.66 2.59 -0.04
N HIS A 65 6.15 3.81 -0.27
CA HIS A 65 6.84 4.62 0.74
C HIS A 65 5.93 5.13 1.88
N ARG A 66 4.58 5.00 1.74
CA ARG A 66 3.57 5.30 2.78
C ARG A 66 3.04 4.02 3.40
N ALA A 67 3.93 3.21 3.94
CA ALA A 67 3.64 1.82 4.22
C ALA A 67 3.24 1.50 5.65
N HIS A 68 3.42 2.43 6.60
CA HIS A 68 3.17 2.13 8.02
C HIS A 68 1.79 1.52 8.22
N GLY A 69 0.74 2.12 7.62
CA GLY A 69 -0.62 1.62 7.69
C GLY A 69 -0.77 0.20 7.15
N HIS A 70 -0.14 -0.14 6.02
CA HIS A 70 -0.21 -1.47 5.43
C HIS A 70 0.47 -2.53 6.31
N LEU A 71 1.65 -2.22 6.88
CA LEU A 71 2.36 -3.13 7.77
C LEU A 71 1.55 -3.39 9.05
N LEU A 72 1.05 -2.33 9.69
CA LEU A 72 0.23 -2.44 10.89
C LEU A 72 -1.10 -3.15 10.63
N ALA A 73 -1.74 -2.89 9.49
CA ALA A 73 -2.94 -3.61 9.06
C ALA A 73 -2.68 -5.11 8.87
N ARG A 74 -1.48 -5.48 8.40
CA ARG A 74 -1.04 -6.87 8.25
C ARG A 74 -0.61 -7.50 9.57
N GLY A 75 -0.56 -6.72 10.65
CA GLY A 75 -0.27 -7.17 12.00
C GLY A 75 1.22 -7.13 12.36
N ALA A 76 2.03 -6.31 11.69
CA ALA A 76 3.41 -6.06 12.11
C ALA A 76 3.45 -5.47 13.53
N ASP A 77 4.50 -5.79 14.28
CA ASP A 77 4.67 -5.29 15.64
C ASP A 77 4.95 -3.78 15.62
N ILE A 78 4.07 -3.02 16.25
CA ILE A 78 4.15 -1.56 16.33
C ILE A 78 5.48 -1.08 16.90
N LYS A 79 6.04 -1.81 17.89
CA LYS A 79 7.33 -1.46 18.52
C LYS A 79 8.49 -1.63 17.55
N VAL A 80 8.45 -2.71 16.76
CA VAL A 80 9.48 -3.02 15.76
C VAL A 80 9.45 -2.00 14.63
N ILE A 81 8.24 -1.61 14.16
CA ILE A 81 8.09 -0.59 13.13
C ILE A 81 8.54 0.78 13.65
N LEU A 82 8.13 1.15 14.89
CA LEU A 82 8.58 2.39 15.51
C LEU A 82 10.10 2.43 15.68
N ALA A 83 10.71 1.34 16.13
CA ALA A 83 12.15 1.24 16.28
C ALA A 83 12.88 1.44 14.93
N GLU A 84 12.33 0.89 13.83
CA GLU A 84 12.89 1.10 12.50
C GLU A 84 12.82 2.56 12.06
N VAL A 85 11.66 3.19 12.25
CA VAL A 85 11.45 4.61 11.90
C VAL A 85 12.39 5.52 12.70
N LEU A 86 12.72 5.13 13.94
CA LEU A 86 13.67 5.84 14.80
C LEU A 86 15.14 5.40 14.60
N ALA A 87 15.45 4.66 13.54
CA ALA A 87 16.78 4.13 13.21
C ALA A 87 17.42 3.32 14.36
N LYS A 88 16.63 2.54 15.10
CA LYS A 88 17.13 1.67 16.16
C LYS A 88 17.46 0.28 15.63
N ALA A 89 18.52 -0.34 16.14
CA ALA A 89 18.94 -1.68 15.74
C ALA A 89 17.90 -2.78 15.95
N THR A 90 16.89 -2.55 16.80
CA THR A 90 15.77 -3.45 17.05
C THR A 90 14.63 -3.31 16.02
N GLY A 91 14.77 -2.44 15.04
CA GLY A 91 13.82 -2.28 13.94
C GLY A 91 13.83 -3.47 12.97
N CYS A 92 12.81 -3.55 12.12
CA CYS A 92 12.60 -4.68 11.21
C CYS A 92 13.70 -4.87 10.15
N THR A 93 14.45 -3.81 9.83
CA THR A 93 15.62 -3.84 8.94
C THR A 93 16.89 -3.36 9.65
N GLY A 94 16.91 -3.44 10.99
CA GLY A 94 18.04 -3.07 11.82
C GLY A 94 18.30 -1.56 11.90
N GLY A 95 17.26 -0.75 11.71
CA GLY A 95 17.32 0.71 11.75
C GLY A 95 17.92 1.35 10.49
N LYS A 96 18.12 0.58 9.42
CA LYS A 96 18.76 1.06 8.18
C LYS A 96 17.77 1.50 7.11
N GLY A 97 16.56 0.93 7.12
CA GLY A 97 15.52 1.21 6.13
C GLY A 97 14.74 2.50 6.41
N GLY A 98 14.57 2.84 7.66
CA GLY A 98 13.78 3.98 8.09
C GLY A 98 12.31 3.87 7.67
N SER A 99 11.62 5.00 7.56
CA SER A 99 10.18 5.07 7.27
C SER A 99 9.76 4.44 5.93
N MET A 100 10.63 4.45 4.92
CA MET A 100 10.26 4.08 3.55
C MET A 100 10.69 2.68 3.10
N HIS A 101 11.53 1.98 3.86
CA HIS A 101 12.10 0.70 3.46
C HIS A 101 11.91 -0.34 4.57
N LEU A 102 10.64 -0.67 4.81
CA LEU A 102 10.20 -1.60 5.84
C LEU A 102 9.94 -2.99 5.24
N SER A 103 10.21 -4.03 6.01
CA SER A 103 9.85 -5.41 5.65
C SER A 103 9.55 -6.24 6.90
N ASP A 104 8.70 -7.24 6.75
CA ASP A 104 8.45 -8.26 7.78
C ASP A 104 8.12 -9.59 7.09
N PHE A 105 9.16 -10.36 6.81
CA PHE A 105 9.03 -11.63 6.09
C PHE A 105 8.18 -12.66 6.84
N ASN A 106 8.15 -12.60 8.17
CA ASN A 106 7.31 -13.51 8.96
C ASN A 106 5.82 -13.25 8.77
N ARG A 107 5.46 -12.06 8.27
CA ARG A 107 4.08 -11.66 7.96
C ARG A 107 3.83 -11.52 6.46
N TYR A 108 4.73 -12.07 5.64
CA TYR A 108 4.64 -12.00 4.18
C TYR A 108 4.64 -10.57 3.62
N ILE A 109 5.25 -9.64 4.34
CA ILE A 109 5.48 -8.27 3.91
C ILE A 109 6.89 -8.22 3.31
N LEU A 110 6.98 -8.31 1.98
CA LEU A 110 8.28 -8.46 1.32
C LEU A 110 9.05 -7.15 1.23
N GLY A 111 8.35 -6.03 1.26
CA GLY A 111 9.03 -4.75 1.34
C GLY A 111 8.20 -3.56 0.90
N THR A 112 8.77 -2.40 1.18
CA THR A 112 8.27 -1.09 0.78
C THR A 112 9.36 -0.39 -0.01
N ASN A 113 9.01 0.60 -0.81
CA ASN A 113 9.98 1.20 -1.72
C ASN A 113 9.76 2.72 -1.88
N GLY A 114 10.84 3.49 -1.72
CA GLY A 114 10.86 4.92 -1.98
C GLY A 114 10.73 5.29 -3.46
N ILE A 115 11.02 4.35 -4.37
CA ILE A 115 10.89 4.58 -5.82
C ILE A 115 9.44 4.42 -6.23
N VAL A 116 8.79 5.53 -6.56
CA VAL A 116 7.37 5.56 -6.96
C VAL A 116 7.13 4.68 -8.19
N GLY A 117 6.20 3.73 -8.08
CA GLY A 117 5.83 2.79 -9.15
C GLY A 117 6.65 1.50 -9.21
N ALA A 118 7.82 1.41 -8.56
CA ALA A 118 8.66 0.22 -8.60
C ALA A 118 7.95 -1.02 -7.99
N GLY A 119 7.13 -0.82 -6.97
CA GLY A 119 6.38 -1.89 -6.32
C GLY A 119 5.47 -2.68 -7.26
N ILE A 120 5.01 -2.08 -8.37
CA ILE A 120 4.14 -2.73 -9.35
C ILE A 120 4.88 -3.89 -10.03
N ASN A 121 6.09 -3.63 -10.55
CA ASN A 121 6.90 -4.65 -11.19
C ASN A 121 7.38 -5.73 -10.20
N ILE A 122 7.72 -5.31 -8.97
CA ILE A 122 8.10 -6.24 -7.90
C ILE A 122 6.93 -7.18 -7.55
N ALA A 123 5.72 -6.65 -7.41
CA ALA A 123 4.52 -7.45 -7.15
C ALA A 123 4.24 -8.45 -8.28
N GLY A 124 4.43 -8.06 -9.53
CA GLY A 124 4.37 -8.96 -10.68
C GLY A 124 5.39 -10.10 -10.58
N GLY A 125 6.64 -9.79 -10.20
CA GLY A 125 7.69 -10.78 -9.96
C GLY A 125 7.37 -11.75 -8.82
N VAL A 126 6.80 -11.25 -7.71
CA VAL A 126 6.32 -12.09 -6.59
C VAL A 126 5.22 -13.02 -7.08
N GLY A 127 4.24 -12.50 -7.85
CA GLY A 127 3.19 -13.32 -8.44
C GLY A 127 3.74 -14.41 -9.36
N LEU A 128 4.80 -14.13 -10.14
CA LEU A 128 5.47 -15.13 -10.96
C LEU A 128 6.10 -16.23 -10.08
N ALA A 129 6.78 -15.86 -9.02
CA ALA A 129 7.36 -16.83 -8.09
C ALA A 129 6.29 -17.72 -7.42
N ILE A 130 5.15 -17.14 -7.03
CA ILE A 130 4.00 -17.88 -6.48
C ILE A 130 3.49 -18.89 -7.52
N LYS A 131 3.29 -18.44 -8.77
CA LYS A 131 2.83 -19.28 -9.85
C LYS A 131 3.79 -20.45 -10.14
N MET A 132 5.09 -20.15 -10.22
CA MET A 132 6.12 -21.19 -10.46
C MET A 132 6.18 -22.23 -9.32
N ARG A 133 6.01 -21.78 -8.07
CA ARG A 133 6.00 -22.63 -6.87
C ARG A 133 4.68 -23.35 -6.63
N GLN A 134 3.61 -22.96 -7.32
CA GLN A 134 2.26 -23.50 -7.18
C GLN A 134 1.73 -23.48 -5.74
N THR A 135 2.04 -22.43 -4.97
CA THR A 135 1.69 -22.32 -3.54
C THR A 135 0.24 -21.90 -3.29
N GLY A 136 -0.48 -21.45 -4.29
CA GLY A 136 -1.87 -20.99 -4.17
C GLY A 136 -2.04 -19.65 -3.47
N GLN A 137 -0.96 -18.97 -3.12
CA GLN A 137 -0.96 -17.64 -2.52
C GLN A 137 -1.30 -16.55 -3.55
N VAL A 138 -1.57 -15.35 -3.06
CA VAL A 138 -1.75 -14.14 -3.85
C VAL A 138 -0.74 -13.08 -3.42
N CYS A 139 -0.34 -12.22 -4.34
CA CYS A 139 0.40 -10.99 -4.01
C CYS A 139 -0.51 -9.78 -4.18
N LEU A 140 -0.62 -8.94 -3.15
CA LEU A 140 -1.26 -7.64 -3.22
C LEU A 140 -0.20 -6.55 -3.36
N GLY A 141 -0.17 -5.88 -4.50
CA GLY A 141 0.71 -4.75 -4.78
C GLY A 141 -0.04 -3.42 -4.61
N PHE A 142 0.39 -2.62 -3.62
CA PHE A 142 -0.15 -1.28 -3.42
C PHE A 142 0.59 -0.24 -4.26
N PHE A 143 -0.14 0.72 -4.79
CA PHE A 143 0.43 1.89 -5.46
C PHE A 143 -0.50 3.10 -5.32
N GLY A 144 0.02 4.31 -5.50
CA GLY A 144 -0.78 5.54 -5.50
C GLY A 144 -1.13 5.98 -6.92
N ASP A 145 -2.10 6.89 -7.05
CA ASP A 145 -2.51 7.49 -8.34
C ASP A 145 -1.34 8.18 -9.06
N GLY A 146 -0.44 8.83 -8.33
CA GLY A 146 0.79 9.40 -8.90
C GLY A 146 1.70 8.36 -9.56
N ALA A 147 1.71 7.11 -9.07
CA ALA A 147 2.48 6.02 -9.66
C ALA A 147 1.90 5.55 -11.00
N ALA A 148 0.60 5.73 -11.23
CA ALA A 148 -0.05 5.37 -12.48
C ALA A 148 0.46 6.16 -13.71
N ASN A 149 1.16 7.27 -13.48
CA ASN A 149 1.80 8.04 -14.55
C ASN A 149 3.25 7.63 -14.87
N ARG A 150 3.76 6.59 -14.19
CA ARG A 150 5.08 6.03 -14.47
C ARG A 150 4.98 4.99 -15.59
N GLY A 151 6.00 4.91 -16.44
CA GLY A 151 6.09 3.84 -17.45
C GLY A 151 5.97 2.43 -16.83
N THR A 152 6.58 2.25 -15.66
CA THR A 152 6.54 1.01 -14.86
C THR A 152 5.11 0.52 -14.55
N PHE A 153 4.13 1.42 -14.49
CA PHE A 153 2.72 1.05 -14.32
C PHE A 153 2.25 0.19 -15.51
N HIS A 154 2.39 0.70 -16.72
CA HIS A 154 1.95 0.00 -17.93
C HIS A 154 2.78 -1.26 -18.19
N GLU A 155 4.08 -1.18 -18.04
CA GLU A 155 5.00 -2.32 -18.22
C GLU A 155 4.70 -3.45 -17.23
N GLY A 156 4.55 -3.13 -15.95
CA GLY A 156 4.30 -4.11 -14.89
C GLY A 156 2.93 -4.78 -15.02
N LEU A 157 1.88 -4.00 -15.31
CA LEU A 157 0.54 -4.53 -15.53
C LEU A 157 0.49 -5.44 -16.77
N ASN A 158 1.09 -5.01 -17.87
CA ASN A 158 1.15 -5.80 -19.09
C ASN A 158 1.90 -7.13 -18.86
N LEU A 159 3.06 -7.08 -18.20
CA LEU A 159 3.84 -8.29 -17.90
C LEU A 159 3.05 -9.25 -16.98
N ALA A 160 2.40 -8.72 -15.94
CA ALA A 160 1.57 -9.50 -15.04
C ALA A 160 0.41 -10.20 -15.79
N ALA A 161 -0.23 -9.50 -16.72
CA ALA A 161 -1.30 -10.05 -17.55
C ALA A 161 -0.79 -11.13 -18.51
N VAL A 162 0.30 -10.88 -19.24
CA VAL A 162 0.93 -11.83 -20.16
C VAL A 162 1.32 -13.12 -19.43
N LEU A 163 1.94 -12.99 -18.26
CA LEU A 163 2.37 -14.11 -17.44
C LEU A 163 1.22 -14.74 -16.64
N LYS A 164 0.03 -14.12 -16.61
CA LYS A 164 -1.15 -14.58 -15.83
C LYS A 164 -0.78 -14.92 -14.39
N VAL A 165 -0.14 -13.97 -13.72
CA VAL A 165 0.32 -14.15 -12.34
C VAL A 165 -0.79 -13.86 -11.32
N PRO A 166 -0.81 -14.53 -10.14
CA PRO A 166 -1.79 -14.30 -9.08
C PRO A 166 -1.44 -13.03 -8.29
N THR A 167 -1.54 -11.88 -8.95
CA THR A 167 -1.26 -10.56 -8.34
C THR A 167 -2.48 -9.67 -8.48
N VAL A 168 -2.85 -9.03 -7.37
CA VAL A 168 -3.86 -7.97 -7.33
C VAL A 168 -3.14 -6.64 -7.18
N PHE A 169 -3.46 -5.67 -8.01
CA PHE A 169 -2.93 -4.31 -7.95
C PHE A 169 -3.98 -3.39 -7.37
N LEU A 170 -3.68 -2.74 -6.24
CA LEU A 170 -4.59 -1.84 -5.55
C LEU A 170 -4.05 -0.42 -5.59
N CYS A 171 -4.83 0.47 -6.20
CA CYS A 171 -4.53 1.90 -6.25
C CYS A 171 -5.15 2.63 -5.07
N THR A 172 -4.33 3.27 -4.25
CA THR A 172 -4.79 4.30 -3.31
C THR A 172 -4.95 5.60 -4.08
N ASN A 173 -6.16 5.86 -4.56
CA ASN A 173 -6.45 7.06 -5.33
C ASN A 173 -6.89 8.20 -4.40
N ASN A 174 -5.92 8.91 -3.84
CA ASN A 174 -6.16 10.10 -3.03
C ASN A 174 -6.19 11.39 -3.88
N GLN A 175 -6.10 11.27 -5.21
CA GLN A 175 -6.15 12.33 -6.22
C GLN A 175 -4.97 13.30 -6.21
N TYR A 176 -3.89 12.99 -5.48
CA TYR A 176 -2.71 13.84 -5.41
C TYR A 176 -1.41 13.02 -5.45
N GLY A 177 -0.50 13.40 -6.33
CA GLY A 177 0.91 13.00 -6.28
C GLY A 177 1.73 14.12 -5.65
N MET A 178 1.98 14.07 -4.34
CA MET A 178 2.49 15.19 -3.55
C MET A 178 1.58 16.42 -3.68
N SER A 179 2.06 17.53 -4.27
CA SER A 179 1.32 18.76 -4.50
C SER A 179 0.58 18.80 -5.84
N MET A 180 0.77 17.79 -6.71
CA MET A 180 0.18 17.75 -8.04
C MET A 180 -1.17 17.02 -8.03
N PRO A 181 -2.30 17.70 -8.31
CA PRO A 181 -3.58 17.04 -8.42
C PRO A 181 -3.63 16.14 -9.66
N GLN A 182 -4.28 14.99 -9.51
CA GLN A 182 -4.43 13.98 -10.57
C GLN A 182 -5.05 14.59 -11.85
N SER A 183 -6.04 15.45 -11.71
CA SER A 183 -6.73 16.10 -12.83
C SER A 183 -5.81 16.96 -13.71
N ARG A 184 -4.67 17.42 -13.17
CA ARG A 184 -3.65 18.17 -13.94
C ARG A 184 -2.56 17.29 -14.49
N ALA A 185 -2.36 16.10 -13.89
CA ALA A 185 -1.29 15.18 -14.24
C ALA A 185 -1.74 14.07 -15.20
N CYS A 186 -3.05 13.78 -15.27
CA CYS A 186 -3.60 12.64 -16.02
C CYS A 186 -4.64 13.11 -17.03
N ALA A 187 -4.47 12.78 -18.30
CA ALA A 187 -5.49 13.01 -19.32
C ALA A 187 -6.74 12.13 -19.06
N ASN A 188 -6.53 10.88 -18.62
CA ASN A 188 -7.58 10.01 -18.15
C ASN A 188 -7.40 9.78 -16.64
N THR A 189 -8.33 10.29 -15.83
CA THR A 189 -8.32 10.17 -14.37
C THR A 189 -8.88 8.84 -13.86
N ASP A 190 -9.54 8.07 -14.72
CA ASP A 190 -9.94 6.68 -14.42
C ASP A 190 -8.72 5.75 -14.59
N ILE A 191 -8.07 5.46 -13.46
CA ILE A 191 -6.90 4.58 -13.44
C ILE A 191 -7.29 3.13 -13.78
N SER A 192 -8.49 2.71 -13.41
CA SER A 192 -8.98 1.35 -13.70
C SER A 192 -9.12 1.13 -15.20
N ALA A 193 -9.59 2.13 -15.93
CA ALA A 193 -9.72 2.07 -17.38
C ALA A 193 -8.37 1.86 -18.09
N ARG A 194 -7.26 2.33 -17.52
CA ARG A 194 -5.91 2.10 -18.08
C ARG A 194 -5.49 0.63 -18.02
N ALA A 195 -5.95 -0.10 -16.99
CA ALA A 195 -5.65 -1.52 -16.85
C ALA A 195 -6.39 -2.38 -17.86
N ASN A 196 -7.51 -1.90 -18.42
CA ASN A 196 -8.23 -2.59 -19.51
C ASN A 196 -7.36 -2.75 -20.77
N ALA A 197 -6.46 -1.81 -21.04
CA ALA A 197 -5.52 -1.91 -22.16
C ALA A 197 -4.56 -3.11 -22.01
N CYS A 198 -4.36 -3.60 -20.78
CA CYS A 198 -3.54 -4.77 -20.47
C CYS A 198 -4.39 -6.04 -20.30
N LEU A 199 -5.67 -6.02 -20.64
CA LEU A 199 -6.62 -7.15 -20.48
C LEU A 199 -6.71 -7.67 -19.04
N LEU A 200 -6.44 -6.81 -18.06
CA LEU A 200 -6.65 -7.11 -16.65
C LEU A 200 -8.13 -6.91 -16.31
N TYR A 201 -8.66 -7.83 -15.49
CA TYR A 201 -9.97 -7.60 -14.89
C TYR A 201 -9.89 -6.43 -13.92
N THR A 202 -10.73 -5.42 -14.12
CA THR A 202 -10.76 -4.23 -13.29
C THR A 202 -12.10 -4.13 -12.58
N SER A 203 -12.05 -3.77 -11.31
CA SER A 203 -13.24 -3.45 -10.51
C SER A 203 -13.04 -2.06 -9.91
N PRO A 204 -13.69 -1.03 -10.45
CA PRO A 204 -13.69 0.27 -9.83
C PRO A 204 -14.42 0.19 -8.49
N SER A 205 -13.98 0.98 -7.52
CA SER A 205 -14.71 1.10 -6.25
C SER A 205 -16.12 1.65 -6.50
N PRO A 206 -17.16 1.16 -5.79
CA PRO A 206 -18.47 1.77 -5.86
C PRO A 206 -18.49 3.28 -5.56
N ARG A 207 -17.48 3.77 -4.84
CA ARG A 207 -17.29 5.21 -4.60
C ARG A 207 -16.82 5.98 -5.84
N ASP A 208 -16.09 5.34 -6.73
CA ASP A 208 -15.63 5.96 -7.97
C ASP A 208 -16.78 6.19 -8.95
N LEU A 209 -17.90 5.47 -8.77
CA LEU A 209 -19.12 5.63 -9.54
C LEU A 209 -20.07 6.68 -8.93
N SER A 210 -19.82 7.11 -7.70
CA SER A 210 -20.58 8.16 -7.04
C SER A 210 -19.81 9.49 -7.14
N THR A 211 -20.49 10.53 -7.63
CA THR A 211 -19.96 11.91 -7.69
C THR A 211 -19.85 12.59 -6.31
N SER A 212 -19.79 11.83 -5.22
CA SER A 212 -19.63 12.38 -3.88
C SER A 212 -18.17 12.81 -3.67
N ARG A 213 -17.91 14.07 -3.96
CA ARG A 213 -16.69 14.76 -3.51
C ARG A 213 -16.67 14.76 -1.99
N MET A 214 -15.71 14.08 -1.38
CA MET A 214 -15.35 14.44 -0.02
C MET A 214 -14.71 15.82 -0.05
N PRO A 215 -15.09 16.76 0.81
CA PRO A 215 -14.42 18.04 0.89
C PRO A 215 -12.96 17.79 1.27
N SER A 216 -12.05 18.35 0.47
CA SER A 216 -10.64 18.41 0.83
C SER A 216 -10.52 19.25 2.10
N SER A 217 -10.16 18.63 3.21
CA SER A 217 -9.62 19.37 4.34
C SER A 217 -8.26 19.89 3.90
N ALA A 218 -8.17 21.20 3.77
CA ALA A 218 -6.94 21.95 3.56
C ALA A 218 -5.98 21.76 4.74
#